data_06e490128e7fde0143424ad74db1f2ba
#
_entry.id   06e490128e7fde0143424ad74db1f2ba
#
_cell.length_a   1.000
_cell.length_b   1.000
_cell.length_c   1.000
_cell.angle_alpha   90.00
_cell.angle_beta   90.00
_cell.angle_gamma   90.00
#
_symmetry.space_group_name_H-M   'P 1'
#
loop_
_entity.id
_entity.type
_entity.pdbx_description
1 polymer ?
#
loop_
_entity_poly.entity_id
_entity_poly.type
_entity_poly.pdbx_seq_one_letter_code
_entity_poly.pdbx_strand_id
1 'polypeptide(L)'
;LCAVAALCFYLYIRRRDVLNDRKIKHGEALLGVYQNEIDYQHGNFSGFEAGEQYVCPQHSYTFDMDVFGVGSLFQRMNRTISTGGSDQLAACLSTEWGHAKREELVGQIRMRMAAIDELGQDETFLSTFKSLGVKERINTAEVLKALTAIHQQTFPKIFHNPLLRYFCYADLLGFYVSIVLSVMGLAPSLLPLWWGMFNFMFSFLCGHKYMR
;
A
#
# COMPACT_ATOMS: atom_id res chain seq x y z
N LEU A 1 37.81 -14.45 0.94
CA LEU A 1 36.86 -15.20 1.76
C LEU A 1 36.32 -14.34 2.93
N CYS A 2 37.16 -13.73 3.76
CA CYS A 2 36.73 -12.91 4.90
C CYS A 2 35.84 -11.71 4.50
N ALA A 3 36.13 -11.01 3.41
CA ALA A 3 35.34 -9.89 2.92
C ALA A 3 33.94 -10.29 2.46
N VAL A 4 33.82 -11.43 1.79
CA VAL A 4 32.51 -11.98 1.37
C VAL A 4 31.68 -12.40 2.59
N ALA A 5 32.30 -13.07 3.56
CA ALA A 5 31.63 -13.45 4.81
C ALA A 5 31.13 -12.21 5.58
N ALA A 6 31.95 -11.17 5.68
CA ALA A 6 31.56 -9.91 6.32
C ALA A 6 30.40 -9.21 5.59
N LEU A 7 30.41 -9.22 4.26
CA LEU A 7 29.31 -8.67 3.46
C LEU A 7 28.00 -9.46 3.65
N CYS A 8 28.06 -10.79 3.62
CA CYS A 8 26.89 -11.63 3.86
C CYS A 8 26.33 -11.42 5.27
N PHE A 9 27.19 -11.30 6.28
CA PHE A 9 26.78 -11.02 7.65
C PHE A 9 26.15 -9.63 7.79
N TYR A 10 26.71 -8.61 7.15
CA TYR A 10 26.14 -7.27 7.09
C TYR A 10 24.75 -7.26 6.45
N LEU A 11 24.60 -7.92 5.29
CA LEU A 11 23.31 -8.01 4.60
C LEU A 11 22.26 -8.77 5.42
N TYR A 12 22.67 -9.81 6.14
CA TYR A 12 21.81 -10.55 7.04
C TYR A 12 21.30 -9.68 8.19
N ILE A 13 22.19 -8.95 8.88
CA ILE A 13 21.82 -8.03 9.96
C ILE A 13 20.90 -6.94 9.45
N ARG A 14 21.28 -6.28 8.33
CA ARG A 14 20.47 -5.23 7.71
C ARG A 14 19.06 -5.71 7.36
N ARG A 15 18.95 -6.93 6.82
CA ARG A 15 17.64 -7.53 6.53
C ARG A 15 16.82 -7.73 7.81
N ARG A 16 17.43 -8.19 8.88
CA ARG A 16 16.76 -8.37 10.17
C ARG A 16 16.32 -7.03 10.77
N ASP A 17 17.15 -6.03 10.65
CA ASP A 17 16.87 -4.67 11.13
C ASP A 17 15.66 -4.08 10.40
N VAL A 18 15.62 -4.13 9.07
CA VAL A 18 14.47 -3.69 8.26
C VAL A 18 13.19 -4.43 8.62
N LEU A 19 13.26 -5.75 8.87
CA LEU A 19 12.09 -6.53 9.27
C LEU A 19 11.60 -6.15 10.68
N ASN A 20 12.53 -5.87 11.58
CA ASN A 20 12.22 -5.44 12.94
C ASN A 20 11.59 -4.03 12.94
N ASP A 21 12.16 -3.11 12.17
CA ASP A 21 11.62 -1.75 12.00
C ASP A 21 10.18 -1.76 11.45
N ARG A 22 9.89 -2.65 10.50
CA ARG A 22 8.51 -2.84 9.99
C ARG A 22 7.55 -3.32 11.09
N LYS A 23 8.00 -4.26 11.95
CA LYS A 23 7.18 -4.75 13.07
C LYS A 23 6.92 -3.66 14.10
N ILE A 24 7.94 -2.86 14.42
CA ILE A 24 7.81 -1.73 15.33
C ILE A 24 6.81 -0.71 14.79
N LYS A 25 6.97 -0.30 13.53
CA LYS A 25 6.05 0.64 12.86
C LYS A 25 4.61 0.13 12.81
N HIS A 26 4.42 -1.17 12.58
CA HIS A 26 3.10 -1.78 12.62
C HIS A 26 2.52 -1.79 14.04
N GLY A 27 3.32 -2.14 15.05
CA GLY A 27 2.91 -2.08 16.45
C GLY A 27 2.54 -0.67 16.91
N GLU A 28 3.33 0.34 16.54
CA GLU A 28 3.01 1.75 16.80
C GLU A 28 1.71 2.20 16.12
N ALA A 29 1.46 1.76 14.89
CA ALA A 29 0.23 2.09 14.18
C ALA A 29 -0.99 1.44 14.84
N LEU A 30 -0.88 0.17 15.28
CA LEU A 30 -1.92 -0.50 16.06
C LEU A 30 -2.19 0.22 17.40
N LEU A 31 -1.13 0.62 18.10
CA LEU A 31 -1.25 1.39 19.33
C LEU A 31 -2.02 2.70 19.09
N GLY A 32 -1.73 3.39 17.98
CA GLY A 32 -2.46 4.60 17.59
C GLY A 32 -3.95 4.36 17.35
N VAL A 33 -4.32 3.21 16.74
CA VAL A 33 -5.74 2.84 16.57
C VAL A 33 -6.44 2.73 17.93
N TYR A 34 -5.86 1.97 18.86
CA TYR A 34 -6.46 1.78 20.18
C TYR A 34 -6.47 3.06 21.01
N GLN A 35 -5.44 3.89 20.91
CA GLN A 35 -5.41 5.18 21.59
C GLN A 35 -6.54 6.10 21.12
N ASN A 36 -6.77 6.20 19.82
CA ASN A 36 -7.88 6.98 19.27
C ASN A 36 -9.26 6.49 19.76
N GLU A 37 -9.44 5.17 19.90
CA GLU A 37 -10.70 4.62 20.43
C GLU A 37 -10.85 4.86 21.95
N ILE A 38 -9.76 4.85 22.71
CA ILE A 38 -9.78 5.21 24.14
C ILE A 38 -10.12 6.69 24.30
N ASP A 39 -9.48 7.57 23.51
CA ASP A 39 -9.76 9.01 23.51
C ASP A 39 -11.22 9.28 23.15
N TYR A 40 -11.76 8.55 22.18
CA TYR A 40 -13.18 8.60 21.82
C TYR A 40 -14.10 8.27 23.01
N GLN A 41 -13.79 7.24 23.79
CA GLN A 41 -14.58 6.88 24.99
C GLN A 41 -14.54 7.98 26.06
N HIS A 42 -13.46 8.76 26.11
CA HIS A 42 -13.34 9.93 26.98
C HIS A 42 -13.96 11.22 26.41
N GLY A 43 -14.64 11.12 25.26
CA GLY A 43 -15.30 12.25 24.60
C GLY A 43 -14.37 13.11 23.74
N ASN A 44 -13.14 12.67 23.50
CA ASN A 44 -12.21 13.35 22.61
C ASN A 44 -12.28 12.73 21.21
N PHE A 45 -12.83 13.47 20.26
CA PHE A 45 -13.01 13.04 18.86
C PHE A 45 -11.95 13.59 17.92
N SER A 46 -10.94 14.30 18.42
CA SER A 46 -9.92 14.98 17.59
C SER A 46 -9.08 14.03 16.71
N GLY A 47 -8.98 12.76 17.07
CA GLY A 47 -8.31 11.74 16.26
C GLY A 47 -9.07 11.32 15.01
N PHE A 48 -10.33 11.77 14.84
CA PHE A 48 -11.18 11.44 13.69
C PHE A 48 -11.51 12.69 12.89
N GLU A 49 -11.54 12.54 11.57
CA GLU A 49 -11.84 13.65 10.66
C GLU A 49 -13.28 14.11 10.81
N ALA A 50 -13.46 15.43 10.90
CA ALA A 50 -14.76 16.06 11.14
C ALA A 50 -15.66 16.12 9.90
N GLY A 51 -15.11 16.00 8.69
CA GLY A 51 -15.87 16.06 7.45
C GLY A 51 -16.38 17.46 7.12
N GLU A 52 -15.63 18.52 7.47
CA GLU A 52 -16.02 19.92 7.23
C GLU A 52 -16.25 20.22 5.74
N GLN A 53 -15.53 19.50 4.86
CA GLN A 53 -15.69 19.60 3.41
C GLN A 53 -17.06 19.13 2.89
N TYR A 54 -17.82 18.41 3.69
CA TYR A 54 -19.16 17.92 3.32
C TYR A 54 -20.29 18.80 3.86
N VAL A 55 -19.98 19.86 4.59
CA VAL A 55 -20.98 20.81 5.09
C VAL A 55 -21.64 21.53 3.92
N CYS A 56 -22.94 21.36 3.78
CA CYS A 56 -23.74 21.99 2.73
C CYS A 56 -24.98 22.66 3.34
N PRO A 57 -25.00 24.01 3.44
CA PRO A 57 -26.13 24.74 4.01
C PRO A 57 -27.45 24.57 3.26
N GLN A 58 -27.37 24.20 1.97
CA GLN A 58 -28.55 24.04 1.10
C GLN A 58 -29.17 22.61 1.18
N HIS A 59 -28.50 21.70 1.90
CA HIS A 59 -29.01 20.34 2.02
C HIS A 59 -30.22 20.28 2.95
N SER A 60 -31.20 19.45 2.64
CA SER A 60 -32.51 19.37 3.30
C SER A 60 -32.46 19.14 4.81
N TYR A 61 -31.42 18.46 5.33
CA TYR A 61 -31.33 18.12 6.77
C TYR A 61 -29.91 18.10 7.34
N THR A 62 -28.85 17.91 6.51
CA THR A 62 -27.50 17.65 7.04
C THR A 62 -26.92 18.84 7.78
N PHE A 63 -27.29 20.06 7.39
CA PHE A 63 -26.86 21.29 8.05
C PHE A 63 -27.61 21.51 9.35
N ASP A 64 -28.94 21.38 9.35
CA ASP A 64 -29.77 21.62 10.53
C ASP A 64 -29.57 20.59 11.64
N MET A 65 -29.12 19.38 11.27
CA MET A 65 -28.85 18.28 12.22
C MET A 65 -27.37 18.13 12.60
N ASP A 66 -26.51 19.07 12.21
CA ASP A 66 -25.05 19.01 12.45
C ASP A 66 -24.43 17.65 12.09
N VAL A 67 -24.80 17.12 10.91
CA VAL A 67 -24.34 15.82 10.47
C VAL A 67 -22.84 15.82 10.17
N PHE A 68 -22.30 16.95 9.69
CA PHE A 68 -20.89 17.15 9.34
C PHE A 68 -20.29 18.31 10.14
N GLY A 69 -18.97 18.26 10.37
CA GLY A 69 -18.21 19.25 11.13
C GLY A 69 -17.71 18.74 12.47
N VAL A 70 -17.11 19.61 13.27
CA VAL A 70 -16.53 19.27 14.56
C VAL A 70 -17.63 18.85 15.55
N GLY A 71 -17.45 17.70 16.20
CA GLY A 71 -18.41 17.14 17.17
C GLY A 71 -19.63 16.46 16.54
N SER A 72 -19.72 16.47 15.20
CA SER A 72 -20.85 15.96 14.41
C SER A 72 -21.03 14.45 14.50
N LEU A 73 -22.17 13.98 13.95
CA LEU A 73 -22.44 12.55 13.78
C LEU A 73 -21.38 11.88 12.90
N PHE A 74 -20.98 12.53 11.80
CA PHE A 74 -19.95 12.03 10.90
C PHE A 74 -18.63 11.80 11.65
N GLN A 75 -18.13 12.78 12.40
CA GLN A 75 -16.88 12.66 13.15
C GLN A 75 -16.92 11.49 14.14
N ARG A 76 -18.04 11.30 14.83
CA ARG A 76 -18.21 10.21 15.81
C ARG A 76 -18.23 8.83 15.15
N MET A 77 -18.75 8.73 13.93
CA MET A 77 -18.84 7.46 13.18
C MET A 77 -17.61 7.18 12.32
N ASN A 78 -16.87 8.23 11.93
CA ASN A 78 -15.82 8.12 10.93
C ASN A 78 -14.64 7.27 11.44
N ARG A 79 -14.51 6.07 10.90
CA ARG A 79 -13.38 5.16 11.10
C ARG A 79 -12.70 4.84 9.77
N THR A 80 -12.94 5.69 8.75
CA THR A 80 -12.39 5.48 7.41
C THR A 80 -10.92 5.84 7.37
N ILE A 81 -10.15 5.07 6.63
CA ILE A 81 -8.70 5.25 6.47
C ILE A 81 -8.33 5.91 5.13
N SER A 82 -9.31 6.10 4.25
CA SER A 82 -9.11 6.64 2.91
C SER A 82 -10.08 7.76 2.58
N THR A 83 -9.69 8.63 1.64
CA THR A 83 -10.54 9.72 1.17
C THR A 83 -11.84 9.21 0.55
N GLY A 84 -11.77 8.20 -0.32
CA GLY A 84 -12.98 7.61 -0.92
C GLY A 84 -13.87 6.89 0.08
N GLY A 85 -13.30 6.35 1.17
CA GLY A 85 -14.10 5.79 2.27
C GLY A 85 -14.91 6.86 2.99
N SER A 86 -14.32 8.04 3.26
CA SER A 86 -15.04 9.18 3.83
C SER A 86 -16.10 9.74 2.89
N ASP A 87 -15.77 9.87 1.61
CA ASP A 87 -16.75 10.32 0.62
C ASP A 87 -17.96 9.39 0.58
N GLN A 88 -17.72 8.07 0.65
CA GLN A 88 -18.79 7.09 0.69
C GLN A 88 -19.62 7.15 1.99
N LEU A 89 -18.96 7.36 3.14
CA LEU A 89 -19.65 7.55 4.42
C LEU A 89 -20.51 8.82 4.39
N ALA A 90 -19.94 9.93 3.89
CA ALA A 90 -20.66 11.19 3.73
C ALA A 90 -21.87 11.05 2.79
N ALA A 91 -21.69 10.37 1.65
CA ALA A 91 -22.80 10.10 0.73
C ALA A 91 -23.90 9.25 1.38
N CYS A 92 -23.56 8.28 2.23
CA CYS A 92 -24.55 7.49 2.95
C CYS A 92 -25.33 8.33 3.97
N LEU A 93 -24.68 9.30 4.63
CA LEU A 93 -25.30 10.16 5.63
C LEU A 93 -26.11 11.32 5.00
N SER A 94 -25.84 11.67 3.75
CA SER A 94 -26.55 12.73 3.01
C SER A 94 -27.55 12.21 1.96
N THR A 95 -27.82 10.90 1.94
CA THR A 95 -28.70 10.32 0.94
C THR A 95 -30.17 10.67 1.20
N GLU A 96 -30.81 11.31 0.22
CA GLU A 96 -32.25 11.56 0.20
C GLU A 96 -32.97 10.37 -0.48
N TRP A 97 -33.75 9.65 0.32
CA TRP A 97 -34.37 8.37 -0.11
C TRP A 97 -35.69 8.53 -0.87
N GLY A 98 -36.06 9.74 -1.33
CA GLY A 98 -37.40 10.13 -1.78
C GLY A 98 -38.03 9.33 -2.93
N HIS A 99 -37.24 8.60 -3.76
CA HIS A 99 -37.75 7.92 -4.97
C HIS A 99 -37.34 6.46 -5.13
N ALA A 100 -36.61 5.89 -4.18
CA ALA A 100 -36.21 4.48 -4.25
C ALA A 100 -37.39 3.54 -3.93
N LYS A 101 -37.54 2.45 -4.69
CA LYS A 101 -38.51 1.40 -4.35
C LYS A 101 -38.15 0.80 -3.00
N ARG A 102 -39.12 0.81 -2.07
CA ARG A 102 -38.94 0.36 -0.68
C ARG A 102 -38.30 -1.03 -0.58
N GLU A 103 -38.68 -1.94 -1.44
CA GLU A 103 -38.18 -3.33 -1.42
C GLU A 103 -36.69 -3.41 -1.77
N GLU A 104 -36.25 -2.66 -2.78
CA GLU A 104 -34.85 -2.57 -3.19
C GLU A 104 -34.01 -1.96 -2.08
N LEU A 105 -34.51 -0.91 -1.44
CA LEU A 105 -33.86 -0.24 -0.32
C LEU A 105 -33.67 -1.18 0.87
N VAL A 106 -34.71 -1.91 1.25
CA VAL A 106 -34.67 -2.89 2.36
C VAL A 106 -33.64 -3.99 2.03
N GLY A 107 -33.57 -4.44 0.77
CA GLY A 107 -32.58 -5.41 0.32
C GLY A 107 -31.14 -4.91 0.48
N GLN A 108 -30.87 -3.67 0.06
CA GLN A 108 -29.55 -3.05 0.21
C GLN A 108 -29.15 -2.86 1.68
N ILE A 109 -30.08 -2.42 2.52
CA ILE A 109 -29.83 -2.26 3.97
C ILE A 109 -29.48 -3.61 4.59
N ARG A 110 -30.23 -4.67 4.30
CA ARG A 110 -29.97 -6.01 4.84
C ARG A 110 -28.60 -6.54 4.42
N MET A 111 -28.23 -6.38 3.15
CA MET A 111 -26.90 -6.78 2.67
C MET A 111 -25.77 -6.01 3.39
N ARG A 112 -25.94 -4.71 3.62
CA ARG A 112 -24.96 -3.91 4.38
C ARG A 112 -24.86 -4.35 5.83
N MET A 113 -26.00 -4.61 6.48
CA MET A 113 -26.00 -5.11 7.86
C MET A 113 -25.28 -6.44 7.98
N ALA A 114 -25.57 -7.40 7.07
CA ALA A 114 -24.88 -8.69 7.06
C ALA A 114 -23.36 -8.53 6.86
N ALA A 115 -22.92 -7.65 5.96
CA ALA A 115 -21.51 -7.36 5.75
C ALA A 115 -20.84 -6.72 6.98
N ILE A 116 -21.55 -5.82 7.68
CA ILE A 116 -21.06 -5.19 8.92
C ILE A 116 -20.91 -6.24 10.02
N ASP A 117 -21.90 -7.12 10.17
CA ASP A 117 -21.87 -8.19 11.17
C ASP A 117 -20.71 -9.17 10.90
N GLU A 118 -20.49 -9.56 9.65
CA GLU A 118 -19.40 -10.44 9.26
C GLU A 118 -18.03 -9.80 9.52
N LEU A 119 -17.82 -8.56 9.09
CA LEU A 119 -16.57 -7.82 9.31
C LEU A 119 -16.34 -7.51 10.79
N GLY A 120 -17.42 -7.24 11.54
CA GLY A 120 -17.35 -6.90 12.96
C GLY A 120 -16.84 -8.04 13.84
N GLN A 121 -16.92 -9.29 13.38
CA GLN A 121 -16.44 -10.46 14.11
C GLN A 121 -14.92 -10.62 14.09
N ASP A 122 -14.23 -10.02 13.11
CA ASP A 122 -12.76 -10.11 12.97
C ASP A 122 -12.09 -8.82 13.45
N GLU A 123 -11.88 -8.71 14.76
CA GLU A 123 -11.19 -7.57 15.37
C GLU A 123 -9.74 -7.44 14.84
N THR A 124 -9.06 -8.56 14.59
CA THR A 124 -7.68 -8.57 14.11
C THR A 124 -7.60 -7.95 12.71
N PHE A 125 -8.52 -8.32 11.83
CA PHE A 125 -8.63 -7.71 10.51
C PHE A 125 -8.92 -6.22 10.61
N LEU A 126 -9.93 -5.82 11.39
CA LEU A 126 -10.35 -4.43 11.51
C LEU A 126 -9.25 -3.54 12.09
N SER A 127 -8.57 -3.96 13.16
CA SER A 127 -7.50 -3.19 13.76
C SER A 127 -6.29 -3.08 12.84
N THR A 128 -5.91 -4.16 12.15
CA THR A 128 -4.84 -4.16 11.15
C THR A 128 -5.20 -3.24 9.99
N PHE A 129 -6.42 -3.33 9.47
CA PHE A 129 -6.89 -2.47 8.39
C PHE A 129 -6.87 -0.99 8.79
N LYS A 130 -7.41 -0.63 9.96
CA LYS A 130 -7.37 0.74 10.49
C LYS A 130 -5.94 1.24 10.67
N SER A 131 -5.01 0.38 11.07
CA SER A 131 -3.60 0.75 11.30
C SER A 131 -2.89 1.28 10.05
N LEU A 132 -3.36 0.90 8.85
CA LEU A 132 -2.80 1.39 7.58
C LEU A 132 -3.01 2.90 7.37
N GLY A 133 -4.06 3.47 7.95
CA GLY A 133 -4.42 4.87 7.78
C GLY A 133 -4.12 5.77 8.98
N VAL A 134 -3.55 5.25 10.08
CA VAL A 134 -3.32 6.03 11.31
C VAL A 134 -2.28 7.13 11.14
N LYS A 135 -1.18 6.84 10.43
CA LYS A 135 -0.08 7.81 10.25
C LYS A 135 -0.35 8.76 9.10
N GLU A 136 -0.95 8.28 8.04
CA GLU A 136 -1.23 9.06 6.83
C GLU A 136 -2.48 8.48 6.15
N ARG A 137 -3.39 9.36 5.82
CA ARG A 137 -4.62 8.99 5.16
C ARG A 137 -4.37 8.56 3.71
N ILE A 138 -4.98 7.47 3.30
CA ILE A 138 -4.81 6.92 1.95
C ILE A 138 -5.63 7.76 0.95
N ASN A 139 -4.95 8.39 0.00
CA ASN A 139 -5.60 9.09 -1.09
C ASN A 139 -6.07 8.09 -2.16
N THR A 140 -7.38 7.85 -2.21
CA THR A 140 -7.98 6.88 -3.15
C THR A 140 -7.72 7.24 -4.61
N ALA A 141 -7.68 8.53 -4.97
CA ALA A 141 -7.42 8.95 -6.34
C ALA A 141 -5.99 8.62 -6.78
N GLU A 142 -5.01 8.79 -5.90
CA GLU A 142 -3.62 8.42 -6.17
C GLU A 142 -3.44 6.91 -6.31
N VAL A 143 -4.10 6.14 -5.44
CA VAL A 143 -4.09 4.68 -5.53
C VAL A 143 -4.69 4.20 -6.85
N LEU A 144 -5.84 4.74 -7.26
CA LEU A 144 -6.46 4.41 -8.55
C LEU A 144 -5.57 4.80 -9.72
N LYS A 145 -4.94 5.98 -9.66
CA LYS A 145 -3.99 6.42 -10.69
C LYS A 145 -2.78 5.49 -10.77
N ALA A 146 -2.24 5.06 -9.64
CA ALA A 146 -1.13 4.12 -9.60
C ALA A 146 -1.55 2.74 -10.15
N LEU A 147 -2.72 2.23 -9.77
CA LEU A 147 -3.25 0.97 -10.29
C LEU A 147 -3.51 1.01 -11.79
N THR A 148 -4.08 2.10 -12.31
CA THR A 148 -4.28 2.27 -13.76
C THR A 148 -2.95 2.36 -14.50
N ALA A 149 -1.97 3.06 -13.95
CA ALA A 149 -0.63 3.13 -14.53
C ALA A 149 0.04 1.75 -14.56
N ILE A 150 -0.07 0.95 -13.49
CA ILE A 150 0.44 -0.43 -13.46
C ILE A 150 -0.29 -1.32 -14.47
N HIS A 151 -1.61 -1.19 -14.56
CA HIS A 151 -2.41 -1.99 -15.50
C HIS A 151 -2.09 -1.64 -16.97
N GLN A 152 -1.75 -0.38 -17.25
CA GLN A 152 -1.34 0.08 -18.58
C GLN A 152 0.12 -0.29 -18.92
N GLN A 153 0.95 -0.63 -17.91
CA GLN A 153 2.30 -1.11 -18.15
C GLN A 153 2.26 -2.52 -18.76
N THR A 154 2.26 -2.57 -20.07
CA THR A 154 2.52 -3.83 -20.78
C THR A 154 3.99 -4.17 -20.63
N PHE A 155 4.31 -5.21 -19.87
CA PHE A 155 5.67 -5.74 -19.84
C PHE A 155 6.11 -6.05 -21.27
N PRO A 156 7.29 -5.57 -21.71
CA PRO A 156 7.77 -5.84 -23.07
C PRO A 156 7.74 -7.35 -23.32
N LYS A 157 7.19 -7.74 -24.48
CA LYS A 157 7.06 -9.16 -24.89
C LYS A 157 8.38 -9.93 -24.82
N ILE A 158 9.51 -9.21 -24.82
CA ILE A 158 10.86 -9.74 -24.70
C ILE A 158 11.08 -10.51 -23.38
N PHE A 159 10.44 -10.11 -22.27
CA PHE A 159 10.53 -10.82 -20.99
C PHE A 159 9.70 -12.12 -20.92
N HIS A 160 8.78 -12.31 -21.86
CA HIS A 160 8.03 -13.56 -22.01
C HIS A 160 8.76 -14.61 -22.83
N ASN A 161 9.88 -14.25 -23.46
CA ASN A 161 10.67 -15.19 -24.26
C ASN A 161 11.52 -16.07 -23.33
N PRO A 162 11.27 -17.40 -23.24
CA PRO A 162 12.02 -18.29 -22.39
C PRO A 162 13.51 -18.34 -22.74
N LEU A 163 13.86 -18.18 -24.03
CA LEU A 163 15.24 -18.14 -24.49
C LEU A 163 16.02 -16.98 -23.85
N LEU A 164 15.41 -15.81 -23.74
CA LEU A 164 16.06 -14.66 -23.13
C LEU A 164 16.31 -14.88 -21.63
N ARG A 165 15.36 -15.53 -20.93
CA ARG A 165 15.53 -15.87 -19.51
C ARG A 165 16.70 -16.83 -19.32
N TYR A 166 16.81 -17.87 -20.13
CA TYR A 166 17.94 -18.80 -20.09
C TYR A 166 19.25 -18.10 -20.42
N PHE A 167 19.25 -17.20 -21.39
CA PHE A 167 20.44 -16.39 -21.72
C PHE A 167 20.89 -15.54 -20.52
N CYS A 168 19.98 -14.84 -19.84
CA CYS A 168 20.31 -14.06 -18.65
C CYS A 168 20.86 -14.93 -17.51
N TYR A 169 20.31 -16.13 -17.29
CA TYR A 169 20.85 -17.04 -16.29
C TYR A 169 22.23 -17.59 -16.68
N ALA A 170 22.44 -17.92 -17.94
CA ALA A 170 23.73 -18.38 -18.44
C ALA A 170 24.80 -17.29 -18.35
N ASP A 171 24.44 -16.03 -18.66
CA ASP A 171 25.33 -14.88 -18.57
C ASP A 171 25.74 -14.62 -17.10
N LEU A 172 24.76 -14.65 -16.17
CA LEU A 172 25.03 -14.51 -14.75
C LEU A 172 25.96 -15.63 -14.24
N LEU A 173 25.70 -16.86 -14.62
CA LEU A 173 26.50 -18.01 -14.25
C LEU A 173 27.93 -17.89 -14.85
N GLY A 174 28.06 -17.48 -16.12
CA GLY A 174 29.32 -17.21 -16.75
C GLY A 174 30.15 -16.14 -16.05
N PHE A 175 29.49 -15.06 -15.58
CA PHE A 175 30.14 -14.02 -14.81
C PHE A 175 30.73 -14.57 -13.50
N TYR A 176 29.96 -15.35 -12.73
CA TYR A 176 30.47 -15.95 -11.49
C TYR A 176 31.61 -16.96 -11.73
N VAL A 177 31.50 -17.77 -12.79
CA VAL A 177 32.56 -18.70 -13.19
C VAL A 177 33.83 -17.93 -13.57
N SER A 178 33.73 -16.81 -14.30
CA SER A 178 34.87 -15.98 -14.66
C SER A 178 35.61 -15.42 -13.44
N ILE A 179 34.87 -15.03 -12.38
CA ILE A 179 35.44 -14.57 -11.12
C ILE A 179 36.24 -15.71 -10.44
N VAL A 180 35.64 -16.91 -10.35
CA VAL A 180 36.26 -18.06 -9.71
C VAL A 180 37.53 -18.46 -10.46
N LEU A 181 37.49 -18.55 -11.80
CA LEU A 181 38.66 -18.88 -12.60
C LEU A 181 39.78 -17.83 -12.52
N SER A 182 39.41 -16.54 -12.39
CA SER A 182 40.36 -15.46 -12.19
C SER A 182 41.07 -15.55 -10.82
N VAL A 183 40.27 -15.85 -9.78
CA VAL A 183 40.81 -16.03 -8.39
C VAL A 183 41.74 -17.27 -8.31
N MET A 184 41.41 -18.32 -9.05
CA MET A 184 42.24 -19.53 -9.14
C MET A 184 43.49 -19.37 -10.03
N GLY A 185 43.66 -18.23 -10.66
CA GLY A 185 44.79 -17.98 -11.57
C GLY A 185 44.72 -18.70 -12.94
N LEU A 186 43.57 -19.31 -13.25
CA LEU A 186 43.34 -20.06 -14.50
C LEU A 186 42.89 -19.16 -15.66
N ALA A 187 42.47 -17.91 -15.37
CA ALA A 187 42.04 -16.92 -16.32
C ALA A 187 42.64 -15.53 -16.02
N PRO A 188 42.75 -14.63 -17.03
CA PRO A 188 43.25 -13.26 -16.82
C PRO A 188 42.42 -12.52 -15.74
N SER A 189 43.10 -11.86 -14.81
CA SER A 189 42.49 -11.14 -13.71
C SER A 189 41.53 -10.01 -14.15
N LEU A 190 41.68 -9.51 -15.36
CA LEU A 190 40.83 -8.47 -15.95
C LEU A 190 39.54 -9.02 -16.61
N LEU A 191 39.41 -10.32 -16.79
CA LEU A 191 38.29 -10.94 -17.51
C LEU A 191 36.92 -10.66 -16.85
N PRO A 192 36.77 -10.78 -15.49
CA PRO A 192 35.50 -10.42 -14.83
C PRO A 192 35.18 -8.93 -14.93
N LEU A 193 36.19 -8.05 -14.97
CA LEU A 193 36.01 -6.60 -15.12
C LEU A 193 35.44 -6.27 -16.52
N TRP A 194 35.99 -6.86 -17.59
CA TRP A 194 35.49 -6.67 -18.95
C TRP A 194 34.07 -7.23 -19.11
N TRP A 195 33.78 -8.37 -18.51
CA TRP A 195 32.45 -8.96 -18.53
C TRP A 195 31.42 -8.08 -17.76
N GLY A 196 31.80 -7.57 -16.59
CA GLY A 196 30.98 -6.64 -15.82
C GLY A 196 30.69 -5.33 -16.56
N MET A 197 31.72 -4.74 -17.22
CA MET A 197 31.54 -3.55 -18.06
C MET A 197 30.59 -3.80 -19.25
N PHE A 198 30.72 -4.95 -19.90
CA PHE A 198 29.82 -5.32 -20.98
C PHE A 198 28.38 -5.43 -20.50
N ASN A 199 28.15 -6.12 -19.40
CA ASN A 199 26.82 -6.25 -18.80
C ASN A 199 26.23 -4.92 -18.36
N PHE A 200 27.05 -4.04 -17.77
CA PHE A 200 26.62 -2.69 -17.40
C PHE A 200 26.20 -1.87 -18.61
N MET A 201 27.01 -1.89 -19.69
CA MET A 201 26.72 -1.18 -20.93
C MET A 201 25.47 -1.73 -21.62
N PHE A 202 25.31 -3.05 -21.64
CA PHE A 202 24.13 -3.71 -22.22
C PHE A 202 22.87 -3.37 -21.42
N SER A 203 22.94 -3.42 -20.10
CA SER A 203 21.83 -3.05 -19.21
C SER A 203 21.43 -1.58 -19.36
N PHE A 204 22.42 -0.68 -19.52
CA PHE A 204 22.18 0.74 -19.74
C PHE A 204 21.50 1.00 -21.10
N LEU A 205 21.97 0.36 -22.16
CA LEU A 205 21.37 0.49 -23.49
C LEU A 205 19.95 -0.08 -23.56
N CYS A 206 19.73 -1.23 -22.94
CA CYS A 206 18.40 -1.83 -22.85
C CYS A 206 17.47 -1.01 -21.96
N GLY A 207 17.94 -0.56 -20.80
CA GLY A 207 17.16 0.25 -19.87
C GLY A 207 16.73 1.59 -20.44
N HIS A 208 17.61 2.27 -21.16
CA HIS A 208 17.30 3.56 -21.79
C HIS A 208 16.19 3.44 -22.87
N LYS A 209 16.12 2.29 -23.56
CA LYS A 209 15.07 2.04 -24.57
C LYS A 209 13.69 1.78 -23.97
N TYR A 210 13.61 1.36 -22.69
CA TYR A 210 12.37 0.99 -22.02
C TYR A 210 11.90 2.01 -20.95
N MET A 211 12.72 3.03 -20.64
CA MET A 211 12.35 4.13 -19.74
C MET A 211 11.74 5.35 -20.47
N ARG A 212 11.57 5.26 -21.78
CA ARG A 212 10.74 6.17 -22.57
C ARG A 212 9.41 5.52 -22.89
#